data_d4dfbb063795e747247d59fd14c37331
#
_entry.id   d4dfbb063795e747247d59fd14c37331
#
_cell.length_a   1.000
_cell.length_b   1.000
_cell.length_c   1.000
_cell.angle_alpha   90.00
_cell.angle_beta   90.00
_cell.angle_gamma   90.00
#
_symmetry.space_group_name_H-M   'P 1'
#
loop_
_entity.id
_entity.type
_entity.pdbx_description
1 polymer ?
#
loop_
_entity_poly.entity_id
_entity_poly.type
_entity_poly.pdbx_seq_one_letter_code
_entity_poly.pdbx_strand_id
1 'polypeptide(L)'
;MVPDEPREGNRLEERPPPRRIPVFPLPNVIFFPNTSLPLHIFEARYRKMVSDCLEGDRYLGMMLMKPGWEKGKIECYDVGGLGRISKVVKHPGGNMDIVLRGLSRYRVRDSVQREPYLIAEVDVLEETGWEDSEKLRAAGEEMVRLFERTLYRQDSEVRTGILARLRLLESALDITNYLGSILGIQLGLKQRILEADDPGEKVKLLTTVLRGELASLN
;
A
#
# COMPACT_ATOMS: atom_id res chain seq x y z
N MET A 1 27.65 -11.35 31.46
CA MET A 1 27.94 -11.15 30.03
C MET A 1 27.04 -12.10 29.30
N VAL A 2 25.85 -11.65 28.90
CA VAL A 2 24.85 -12.44 28.18
C VAL A 2 25.19 -12.28 26.69
N PRO A 3 25.31 -13.36 25.89
CA PRO A 3 25.56 -13.23 24.45
C PRO A 3 24.38 -12.57 23.79
N ASP A 4 24.67 -11.56 22.99
CA ASP A 4 23.73 -10.84 22.12
C ASP A 4 23.19 -11.83 21.08
N GLU A 5 21.97 -12.33 21.27
CA GLU A 5 21.31 -13.16 20.27
C GLU A 5 21.03 -12.28 19.03
N PRO A 6 21.41 -12.70 17.83
CA PRO A 6 21.16 -11.94 16.62
C PRO A 6 19.65 -11.81 16.43
N ARG A 7 19.16 -10.56 16.43
CA ARG A 7 17.76 -10.20 16.19
C ARG A 7 17.28 -10.85 14.89
N GLU A 8 16.39 -11.83 14.99
CA GLU A 8 15.78 -12.54 13.85
C GLU A 8 15.13 -11.60 12.81
N GLY A 9 14.85 -10.34 13.16
CA GLY A 9 14.26 -9.34 12.28
C GLY A 9 15.08 -9.02 11.03
N ASN A 10 16.40 -9.14 11.07
CA ASN A 10 17.26 -8.66 9.98
C ASN A 10 17.47 -9.68 8.82
N ARG A 11 17.27 -10.96 9.05
CA ARG A 11 17.42 -12.00 7.99
C ARG A 11 16.22 -12.13 7.07
N LEU A 12 15.03 -11.66 7.49
CA LEU A 12 13.81 -11.75 6.68
C LEU A 12 13.69 -10.59 5.68
N GLU A 13 14.39 -9.47 5.91
CA GLU A 13 14.34 -8.29 5.03
C GLU A 13 15.14 -8.48 3.73
N GLU A 14 16.06 -9.45 3.67
CA GLU A 14 16.98 -9.67 2.55
C GLU A 14 16.49 -10.63 1.46
N ARG A 15 15.38 -11.33 1.68
CA ARG A 15 14.87 -12.26 0.65
C ARG A 15 14.00 -11.52 -0.36
N PRO A 16 14.25 -11.69 -1.67
CA PRO A 16 13.39 -11.14 -2.69
C PRO A 16 11.98 -11.75 -2.61
N PRO A 17 10.94 -11.01 -3.02
CA PRO A 17 9.60 -11.55 -3.07
C PRO A 17 9.52 -12.80 -3.95
N PRO A 18 8.78 -13.83 -3.51
CA PRO A 18 8.57 -15.01 -4.33
C PRO A 18 7.71 -14.69 -5.55
N ARG A 19 7.84 -15.45 -6.63
CA ARG A 19 6.98 -15.30 -7.81
C ARG A 19 5.51 -15.63 -7.55
N ARG A 20 5.22 -16.42 -6.51
CA ARG A 20 3.87 -16.80 -6.11
C ARG A 20 3.59 -16.26 -4.73
N ILE A 21 2.56 -15.45 -4.61
CA ILE A 21 2.18 -14.79 -3.37
C ILE A 21 0.72 -15.05 -3.04
N PRO A 22 0.36 -15.19 -1.75
CA PRO A 22 -1.02 -15.04 -1.30
C PRO A 22 -1.52 -13.63 -1.63
N VAL A 23 -2.76 -13.53 -2.11
CA VAL A 23 -3.37 -12.25 -2.49
C VAL A 23 -4.69 -12.07 -1.74
N PHE A 24 -4.85 -10.91 -1.14
CA PHE A 24 -6.05 -10.50 -0.43
C PHE A 24 -6.85 -9.48 -1.25
N PRO A 25 -7.91 -9.92 -1.94
CA PRO A 25 -8.78 -9.02 -2.68
C PRO A 25 -9.71 -8.29 -1.73
N LEU A 26 -9.75 -6.96 -1.81
CA LEU A 26 -10.65 -6.10 -1.04
C LEU A 26 -11.36 -5.08 -1.94
N PRO A 27 -12.63 -4.74 -1.64
CA PRO A 27 -13.41 -3.86 -2.51
C PRO A 27 -13.07 -2.38 -2.38
N ASN A 28 -12.39 -1.98 -1.31
CA ASN A 28 -12.24 -0.57 -0.93
C ASN A 28 -10.84 -0.21 -0.42
N VAL A 29 -9.85 -1.07 -0.63
CA VAL A 29 -8.48 -0.86 -0.15
C VAL A 29 -7.51 -0.89 -1.32
N ILE A 30 -6.68 0.14 -1.41
CA ILE A 30 -5.53 0.22 -2.30
C ILE A 30 -4.30 0.43 -1.44
N PHE A 31 -3.30 -0.42 -1.64
CA PHE A 31 -2.11 -0.47 -0.80
C PHE A 31 -0.88 0.01 -1.57
N PHE A 32 -0.29 1.10 -1.08
CA PHE A 32 0.86 1.74 -1.70
C PHE A 32 2.17 1.28 -1.06
N PRO A 33 3.28 1.24 -1.83
CA PRO A 33 4.63 1.03 -1.29
C PRO A 33 4.97 2.06 -0.20
N ASN A 34 5.85 1.67 0.73
CA ASN A 34 6.35 2.50 1.84
C ASN A 34 5.28 3.04 2.80
N THR A 35 4.06 2.46 2.75
CA THR A 35 2.96 2.75 3.67
C THR A 35 2.68 1.59 4.61
N SER A 36 1.86 1.82 5.62
CA SER A 36 1.43 0.79 6.57
C SER A 36 -0.08 0.62 6.49
N LEU A 37 -0.54 -0.63 6.47
CA LEU A 37 -1.96 -0.98 6.41
C LEU A 37 -2.34 -1.89 7.58
N PRO A 38 -3.09 -1.39 8.57
CA PRO A 38 -3.68 -2.24 9.61
C PRO A 38 -4.89 -2.98 9.04
N LEU A 39 -5.01 -4.27 9.36
CA LEU A 39 -6.12 -5.14 8.94
C LEU A 39 -6.61 -5.99 10.09
N HIS A 40 -7.94 -6.12 10.22
CA HIS A 40 -8.58 -7.08 11.11
C HIS A 40 -9.01 -8.31 10.32
N ILE A 41 -8.48 -9.47 10.67
CA ILE A 41 -8.66 -10.73 9.95
C ILE A 41 -9.60 -11.64 10.75
N PHE A 42 -10.81 -11.83 10.25
CA PHE A 42 -11.87 -12.60 10.93
C PHE A 42 -12.41 -13.78 10.10
N GLU A 43 -12.40 -13.70 8.77
CA GLU A 43 -12.87 -14.78 7.90
C GLU A 43 -11.91 -15.98 7.96
N ALA A 44 -12.44 -17.20 8.07
CA ALA A 44 -11.66 -18.43 8.22
C ALA A 44 -10.60 -18.61 7.11
N ARG A 45 -10.97 -18.33 5.85
CA ARG A 45 -10.05 -18.43 4.70
C ARG A 45 -8.88 -17.45 4.81
N TYR A 46 -9.10 -16.24 5.29
CA TYR A 46 -8.04 -15.24 5.44
C TYR A 46 -7.23 -15.43 6.72
N ARG A 47 -7.83 -16.02 7.77
CA ARG A 47 -7.05 -16.47 8.94
C ARG A 47 -6.05 -17.56 8.54
N LYS A 48 -6.50 -18.52 7.71
CA LYS A 48 -5.59 -19.53 7.16
C LYS A 48 -4.50 -18.89 6.30
N MET A 49 -4.86 -18.00 5.37
CA MET A 49 -3.90 -17.27 4.52
C MET A 49 -2.82 -16.57 5.35
N VAL A 50 -3.22 -15.82 6.38
CA VAL A 50 -2.26 -15.12 7.26
C VAL A 50 -1.39 -16.11 8.04
N SER A 51 -1.96 -17.21 8.53
CA SER A 51 -1.18 -18.24 9.22
C SER A 51 -0.11 -18.84 8.30
N ASP A 52 -0.48 -19.17 7.05
CA ASP A 52 0.46 -19.72 6.06
C ASP A 52 1.55 -18.68 5.70
N CYS A 53 1.18 -17.39 5.58
CA CYS A 53 2.17 -16.31 5.41
C CYS A 53 3.17 -16.23 6.57
N LEU A 54 2.70 -16.40 7.83
CA LEU A 54 3.54 -16.32 9.02
C LEU A 54 4.51 -17.49 9.14
N GLU A 55 4.16 -18.67 8.61
CA GLU A 55 5.04 -19.83 8.52
C GLU A 55 6.09 -19.69 7.40
N GLY A 56 5.82 -18.83 6.41
CA GLY A 56 6.71 -18.54 5.29
C GLY A 56 7.43 -17.20 5.41
N ASP A 57 7.56 -16.52 4.26
CA ASP A 57 8.31 -15.26 4.13
C ASP A 57 7.48 -14.01 4.49
N ARG A 58 6.26 -14.18 4.99
CA ARG A 58 5.31 -13.13 5.43
C ARG A 58 4.84 -12.17 4.33
N TYR A 59 5.07 -12.50 3.06
CA TYR A 59 4.57 -11.69 1.95
C TYR A 59 3.07 -11.85 1.78
N LEU A 60 2.40 -10.73 1.50
CA LEU A 60 0.96 -10.67 1.23
C LEU A 60 0.70 -9.56 0.21
N GLY A 61 0.05 -9.91 -0.89
CA GLY A 61 -0.42 -8.97 -1.90
C GLY A 61 -1.81 -8.44 -1.55
N MET A 62 -2.03 -7.15 -1.72
CA MET A 62 -3.34 -6.51 -1.64
C MET A 62 -3.81 -6.15 -3.05
N MET A 63 -5.09 -6.40 -3.35
CA MET A 63 -5.65 -6.18 -4.68
C MET A 63 -7.03 -5.56 -4.59
N LEU A 64 -7.28 -4.51 -5.37
CA LEU A 64 -8.60 -3.89 -5.44
C LEU A 64 -9.54 -4.73 -6.31
N MET A 65 -10.74 -5.01 -5.80
CA MET A 65 -11.82 -5.59 -6.59
C MET A 65 -12.39 -4.56 -7.55
N LYS A 66 -12.74 -4.98 -8.79
CA LYS A 66 -13.45 -4.14 -9.75
C LYS A 66 -14.92 -3.96 -9.34
N PRO A 67 -15.56 -2.85 -9.74
CA PRO A 67 -17.01 -2.67 -9.52
C PRO A 67 -17.81 -3.86 -10.04
N GLY A 68 -18.84 -4.26 -9.30
CA GLY A 68 -19.69 -5.41 -9.63
C GLY A 68 -19.41 -6.68 -8.83
N TRP A 69 -18.43 -6.65 -7.94
CA TRP A 69 -18.11 -7.75 -7.02
C TRP A 69 -19.32 -8.12 -6.12
N GLU A 70 -20.22 -7.16 -5.83
CA GLU A 70 -21.45 -7.37 -5.03
C GLU A 70 -22.41 -8.36 -5.71
N LYS A 71 -22.30 -8.52 -7.02
CA LYS A 71 -23.10 -9.47 -7.82
C LYS A 71 -22.51 -10.88 -7.87
N GLY A 72 -21.50 -11.15 -7.02
CA GLY A 72 -20.87 -12.47 -6.90
C GLY A 72 -19.76 -12.76 -7.91
N LYS A 73 -19.47 -11.83 -8.84
CA LYS A 73 -18.36 -11.98 -9.78
C LYS A 73 -17.15 -11.18 -9.26
N ILE A 74 -16.23 -11.89 -8.59
CA ILE A 74 -15.01 -11.27 -8.08
C ILE A 74 -14.00 -11.14 -9.23
N GLU A 75 -13.92 -9.94 -9.79
CA GLU A 75 -12.84 -9.51 -10.67
C GLU A 75 -11.99 -8.46 -9.95
N CYS A 76 -10.68 -8.51 -10.17
CA CYS A 76 -9.76 -7.57 -9.56
C CYS A 76 -8.99 -6.80 -10.64
N TYR A 77 -8.40 -5.68 -10.23
CA TYR A 77 -7.40 -5.01 -11.05
C TYR A 77 -6.11 -5.84 -11.07
N ASP A 78 -5.34 -5.73 -12.15
CA ASP A 78 -4.16 -6.59 -12.32
C ASP A 78 -2.95 -6.11 -11.52
N VAL A 79 -2.91 -4.82 -11.15
CA VAL A 79 -1.83 -4.24 -10.33
C VAL A 79 -2.31 -4.07 -8.90
N GLY A 80 -1.51 -4.57 -7.96
CA GLY A 80 -1.73 -4.45 -6.53
C GLY A 80 -0.49 -4.00 -5.76
N GLY A 81 -0.65 -3.79 -4.47
CA GLY A 81 0.44 -3.50 -3.54
C GLY A 81 0.93 -4.76 -2.85
N LEU A 82 2.25 -4.98 -2.87
CA LEU A 82 2.92 -6.04 -2.13
C LEU A 82 3.43 -5.52 -0.81
N GLY A 83 3.16 -6.26 0.25
CA GLY A 83 3.68 -5.94 1.56
C GLY A 83 4.15 -7.16 2.33
N ARG A 84 4.67 -6.90 3.51
CA ARG A 84 5.11 -7.91 4.46
C ARG A 84 4.39 -7.70 5.80
N ILE A 85 3.95 -8.79 6.42
CA ILE A 85 3.32 -8.74 7.74
C ILE A 85 4.40 -8.40 8.78
N SER A 86 4.31 -7.21 9.35
CA SER A 86 5.28 -6.66 10.31
C SER A 86 4.86 -6.84 11.77
N LYS A 87 3.55 -6.83 12.04
CA LYS A 87 2.97 -7.03 13.37
C LYS A 87 1.78 -7.96 13.31
N VAL A 88 1.60 -8.75 14.36
CA VAL A 88 0.44 -9.65 14.51
C VAL A 88 0.01 -9.66 15.96
N VAL A 89 -1.28 -9.49 16.19
CA VAL A 89 -1.93 -9.71 17.47
C VAL A 89 -3.01 -10.76 17.26
N LYS A 90 -2.92 -11.90 17.97
CA LYS A 90 -3.93 -12.96 17.93
C LYS A 90 -4.97 -12.74 19.02
N HIS A 91 -6.24 -12.86 18.68
CA HIS A 91 -7.36 -12.72 19.62
C HIS A 91 -7.99 -14.09 19.97
N PRO A 92 -8.69 -14.19 21.12
CA PRO A 92 -9.54 -15.33 21.39
C PRO A 92 -10.52 -15.57 20.25
N GLY A 93 -10.76 -16.85 19.89
CA GLY A 93 -11.60 -17.19 18.72
C GLY A 93 -10.87 -17.20 17.38
N GLY A 94 -9.56 -16.89 17.37
CA GLY A 94 -8.68 -17.05 16.21
C GLY A 94 -8.66 -15.86 15.24
N ASN A 95 -9.34 -14.77 15.54
CA ASN A 95 -9.18 -13.51 14.79
C ASN A 95 -7.78 -12.94 15.01
N MET A 96 -7.31 -12.15 14.05
CA MET A 96 -5.98 -11.54 14.12
C MET A 96 -6.03 -10.10 13.67
N ASP A 97 -5.32 -9.22 14.38
CA ASP A 97 -4.95 -7.91 13.87
C ASP A 97 -3.53 -7.99 13.32
N ILE A 98 -3.36 -7.54 12.10
CA ILE A 98 -2.06 -7.51 11.45
C ILE A 98 -1.74 -6.09 10.97
N VAL A 99 -0.46 -5.80 10.82
CA VAL A 99 0.01 -4.60 10.12
C VAL A 99 0.88 -5.05 8.95
N LEU A 100 0.48 -4.66 7.74
CA LEU A 100 1.30 -4.80 6.54
C LEU A 100 2.20 -3.58 6.39
N ARG A 101 3.48 -3.81 6.08
CA ARG A 101 4.40 -2.78 5.58
C ARG A 101 4.49 -2.92 4.07
N GLY A 102 4.16 -1.87 3.32
CA GLY A 102 4.25 -1.81 1.87
C GLY A 102 5.70 -1.84 1.40
N LEU A 103 5.97 -2.65 0.39
CA LEU A 103 7.31 -2.84 -0.16
C LEU A 103 7.40 -2.40 -1.61
N SER A 104 6.50 -2.90 -2.46
CA SER A 104 6.49 -2.65 -3.89
C SER A 104 5.09 -2.77 -4.47
N ARG A 105 4.95 -2.53 -5.76
CA ARG A 105 3.79 -2.91 -6.56
C ARG A 105 4.05 -4.28 -7.18
N TYR A 106 2.98 -4.96 -7.58
CA TYR A 106 3.09 -6.17 -8.38
C TYR A 106 2.00 -6.18 -9.45
N ARG A 107 2.24 -6.94 -10.54
CA ARG A 107 1.25 -7.25 -11.57
C ARG A 107 0.97 -8.74 -11.59
N VAL A 108 -0.29 -9.11 -11.57
CA VAL A 108 -0.71 -10.52 -11.70
C VAL A 108 -0.45 -11.01 -13.11
N ARG A 109 0.18 -12.17 -13.21
CA ARG A 109 0.32 -12.93 -14.46
C ARG A 109 -0.76 -13.99 -14.58
N ASP A 110 -0.96 -14.76 -13.50
CA ASP A 110 -1.92 -15.85 -13.50
C ASP A 110 -2.45 -16.13 -12.08
N SER A 111 -3.62 -16.73 -12.00
CA SER A 111 -4.22 -17.23 -10.78
C SER A 111 -3.90 -18.71 -10.61
N VAL A 112 -3.04 -19.03 -9.65
CA VAL A 112 -2.56 -20.40 -9.42
C VAL A 112 -3.52 -21.19 -8.54
N GLN A 113 -4.15 -20.52 -7.57
CA GLN A 113 -5.10 -21.10 -6.63
C GLN A 113 -6.17 -20.07 -6.30
N ARG A 114 -7.42 -20.53 -6.14
CA ARG A 114 -8.54 -19.66 -5.74
C ARG A 114 -9.10 -20.00 -4.35
N GLU A 115 -8.96 -21.22 -3.92
CA GLU A 115 -9.47 -21.70 -2.63
C GLU A 115 -8.37 -22.39 -1.81
N PRO A 116 -8.37 -22.26 -0.47
CA PRO A 116 -9.31 -21.47 0.35
C PRO A 116 -9.10 -19.95 0.24
N TYR A 117 -8.00 -19.49 -0.35
CA TYR A 117 -7.68 -18.11 -0.64
C TYR A 117 -6.89 -18.03 -1.96
N LEU A 118 -6.82 -16.84 -2.52
CA LEU A 118 -6.14 -16.59 -3.80
C LEU A 118 -4.62 -16.66 -3.64
N ILE A 119 -3.95 -17.45 -4.52
CA ILE A 119 -2.51 -17.39 -4.76
C ILE A 119 -2.32 -17.04 -6.23
N ALA A 120 -1.53 -16.00 -6.48
CA ALA A 120 -1.23 -15.53 -7.83
C ALA A 120 0.27 -15.64 -8.14
N GLU A 121 0.57 -15.95 -9.39
CA GLU A 121 1.90 -15.72 -9.98
C GLU A 121 2.00 -14.26 -10.39
N VAL A 122 3.07 -13.58 -9.97
CA VAL A 122 3.21 -12.13 -10.08
C VAL A 122 4.57 -11.70 -10.58
N ASP A 123 4.59 -10.55 -11.24
CA ASP A 123 5.80 -9.76 -11.47
C ASP A 123 5.85 -8.63 -10.47
N VAL A 124 6.93 -8.53 -9.74
CA VAL A 124 7.21 -7.36 -8.91
C VAL A 124 7.58 -6.20 -9.82
N LEU A 125 6.92 -5.07 -9.64
CA LEU A 125 7.17 -3.86 -10.43
C LEU A 125 8.21 -3.00 -9.72
N GLU A 126 9.28 -2.71 -10.42
CA GLU A 126 10.30 -1.79 -9.95
C GLU A 126 9.83 -0.34 -10.09
N GLU A 127 10.18 0.48 -9.14
CA GLU A 127 9.93 1.92 -9.19
C GLU A 127 11.13 2.61 -9.85
N THR A 128 11.11 2.66 -11.18
CA THR A 128 12.18 3.28 -11.99
C THR A 128 11.86 4.75 -12.33
N GLY A 129 12.87 5.52 -12.70
CA GLY A 129 12.71 6.93 -13.13
C GLY A 129 12.48 7.90 -11.98
N TRP A 130 12.64 7.45 -10.73
CA TRP A 130 12.53 8.27 -9.52
C TRP A 130 13.89 8.73 -8.98
N GLU A 131 14.92 8.59 -9.80
CA GLU A 131 16.24 9.11 -9.48
C GLU A 131 16.13 10.59 -9.13
N ASP A 132 16.98 11.04 -8.20
CA ASP A 132 16.94 12.39 -7.63
C ASP A 132 17.15 13.45 -8.73
N SER A 133 16.05 13.85 -9.34
CA SER A 133 16.00 14.97 -10.27
C SER A 133 15.43 16.19 -9.56
N GLU A 134 16.02 17.36 -9.79
CA GLU A 134 15.51 18.63 -9.24
C GLU A 134 14.02 18.83 -9.57
N LYS A 135 13.58 18.37 -10.75
CA LYS A 135 12.19 18.45 -11.18
C LYS A 135 11.26 17.60 -10.30
N LEU A 136 11.63 16.37 -9.97
CA LEU A 136 10.83 15.48 -9.12
C LEU A 136 10.82 15.96 -7.67
N ARG A 137 11.94 16.45 -7.17
CA ARG A 137 12.03 17.07 -5.85
C ARG A 137 11.10 18.27 -5.74
N ALA A 138 11.17 19.20 -6.69
CA ALA A 138 10.29 20.38 -6.73
C ALA A 138 8.81 19.99 -6.80
N ALA A 139 8.48 18.93 -7.55
CA ALA A 139 7.12 18.42 -7.63
C ALA A 139 6.64 17.80 -6.30
N GLY A 140 7.51 17.09 -5.59
CA GLY A 140 7.24 16.58 -4.24
C GLY A 140 6.92 17.72 -3.26
N GLU A 141 7.75 18.75 -3.25
CA GLU A 141 7.54 19.95 -2.42
C GLU A 141 6.22 20.67 -2.79
N GLU A 142 5.89 20.75 -4.06
CA GLU A 142 4.60 21.32 -4.51
C GLU A 142 3.43 20.51 -4.00
N MET A 143 3.49 19.19 -4.12
CA MET A 143 2.43 18.31 -3.60
C MET A 143 2.22 18.48 -2.09
N VAL A 144 3.29 18.58 -1.32
CA VAL A 144 3.21 18.86 0.12
C VAL A 144 2.54 20.21 0.38
N ARG A 145 2.97 21.27 -0.28
CA ARG A 145 2.36 22.61 -0.13
C ARG A 145 0.88 22.63 -0.50
N LEU A 146 0.49 21.97 -1.57
CA LEU A 146 -0.92 21.86 -1.97
C LEU A 146 -1.73 21.10 -0.93
N PHE A 147 -1.20 19.99 -0.45
CA PHE A 147 -1.88 19.15 0.54
C PHE A 147 -2.02 19.86 1.90
N GLU A 148 -1.00 20.56 2.38
CA GLU A 148 -1.09 21.36 3.62
C GLU A 148 -2.28 22.33 3.60
N ARG A 149 -2.57 22.91 2.45
CA ARG A 149 -3.72 23.83 2.28
C ARG A 149 -5.06 23.10 2.35
N THR A 150 -5.13 21.81 1.98
CA THR A 150 -6.36 21.01 2.09
C THR A 150 -6.66 20.61 3.54
N LEU A 151 -5.64 20.55 4.39
CA LEU A 151 -5.76 20.13 5.78
C LEU A 151 -6.34 21.21 6.72
N TYR A 152 -6.65 22.40 6.23
CA TYR A 152 -7.09 23.51 7.08
C TYR A 152 -8.33 23.17 7.92
N ARG A 153 -9.22 22.30 7.43
CA ARG A 153 -10.46 21.87 8.11
C ARG A 153 -10.30 20.59 8.96
N GLN A 154 -9.13 19.98 8.98
CA GLN A 154 -8.89 18.78 9.76
C GLN A 154 -8.63 19.10 11.23
N ASP A 155 -8.93 18.12 12.09
CA ASP A 155 -8.56 18.17 13.50
C ASP A 155 -7.05 18.44 13.68
N SER A 156 -6.69 19.20 14.71
CA SER A 156 -5.32 19.68 14.92
C SER A 156 -4.31 18.53 15.18
N GLU A 157 -4.74 17.46 15.87
CA GLU A 157 -3.87 16.31 16.14
C GLU A 157 -3.65 15.49 14.87
N VAL A 158 -4.72 15.21 14.12
CA VAL A 158 -4.66 14.50 12.84
C VAL A 158 -3.76 15.25 11.87
N ARG A 159 -3.97 16.56 11.72
CA ARG A 159 -3.15 17.43 10.88
C ARG A 159 -1.68 17.38 11.28
N THR A 160 -1.38 17.54 12.57
CA THR A 160 0.01 17.51 13.09
C THR A 160 0.68 16.18 12.80
N GLY A 161 -0.01 15.05 13.01
CA GLY A 161 0.52 13.72 12.72
C GLY A 161 0.84 13.50 11.25
N ILE A 162 -0.05 13.94 10.35
CA ILE A 162 0.16 13.83 8.89
C ILE A 162 1.35 14.69 8.45
N LEU A 163 1.42 15.95 8.89
CA LEU A 163 2.51 16.85 8.55
C LEU A 163 3.86 16.39 9.11
N ALA A 164 3.88 15.87 10.33
CA ALA A 164 5.08 15.27 10.91
C ALA A 164 5.58 14.11 10.06
N ARG A 165 4.68 13.26 9.57
CA ARG A 165 5.04 12.15 8.68
C ARG A 165 5.57 12.64 7.34
N LEU A 166 4.90 13.60 6.70
CA LEU A 166 5.34 14.18 5.41
C LEU A 166 6.75 14.77 5.48
N ARG A 167 7.09 15.43 6.57
CA ARG A 167 8.43 16.02 6.79
C ARG A 167 9.56 14.99 6.90
N LEU A 168 9.22 13.73 7.16
CA LEU A 168 10.18 12.62 7.23
C LEU A 168 10.38 11.93 5.88
N LEU A 169 9.61 12.30 4.87
CA LEU A 169 9.71 11.73 3.53
C LEU A 169 10.70 12.54 2.70
N GLU A 170 11.73 11.88 2.20
CA GLU A 170 12.83 12.52 1.48
C GLU A 170 12.63 12.45 -0.04
N SER A 171 11.91 11.44 -0.54
CA SER A 171 11.72 11.24 -1.97
C SER A 171 10.33 11.65 -2.46
N ALA A 172 10.25 12.12 -3.70
CA ALA A 172 8.98 12.41 -4.37
C ALA A 172 8.11 11.14 -4.51
N LEU A 173 8.73 9.97 -4.66
CA LEU A 173 8.04 8.67 -4.67
C LEU A 173 7.32 8.41 -3.34
N ASP A 174 8.02 8.57 -2.21
CA ASP A 174 7.44 8.34 -0.89
C ASP A 174 6.31 9.32 -0.59
N ILE A 175 6.48 10.58 -0.95
CA ILE A 175 5.43 11.60 -0.85
C ILE A 175 4.21 11.19 -1.68
N THR A 176 4.42 10.76 -2.92
CA THR A 176 3.34 10.32 -3.83
C THR A 176 2.60 9.12 -3.27
N ASN A 177 3.31 8.09 -2.81
CA ASN A 177 2.73 6.89 -2.24
C ASN A 177 1.97 7.19 -0.94
N TYR A 178 2.55 8.00 -0.07
CA TYR A 178 1.90 8.38 1.19
C TYR A 178 0.63 9.19 0.94
N LEU A 179 0.68 10.24 0.13
CA LEU A 179 -0.50 11.04 -0.22
C LEU A 179 -1.55 10.21 -0.95
N GLY A 180 -1.16 9.36 -1.90
CA GLY A 180 -2.05 8.41 -2.58
C GLY A 180 -2.79 7.49 -1.60
N SER A 181 -2.13 7.07 -0.51
CA SER A 181 -2.72 6.21 0.50
C SER A 181 -3.77 6.91 1.36
N ILE A 182 -3.53 8.16 1.79
CA ILE A 182 -4.35 8.87 2.78
C ILE A 182 -5.45 9.77 2.17
N LEU A 183 -5.32 10.20 0.92
CA LEU A 183 -6.32 11.04 0.27
C LEU A 183 -7.67 10.36 0.16
N GLY A 184 -8.75 11.05 0.51
CA GLY A 184 -10.14 10.60 0.43
C GLY A 184 -10.73 10.69 -0.97
N ILE A 185 -10.04 10.20 -2.01
CA ILE A 185 -10.44 10.28 -3.41
C ILE A 185 -11.06 8.99 -3.92
N GLN A 186 -11.70 9.03 -5.09
CA GLN A 186 -12.31 7.85 -5.71
C GLN A 186 -11.30 6.72 -5.90
N LEU A 187 -11.72 5.49 -5.57
CA LEU A 187 -10.86 4.30 -5.64
C LEU A 187 -10.26 4.08 -7.03
N GLY A 188 -11.04 4.30 -8.10
CA GLY A 188 -10.55 4.18 -9.47
C GLY A 188 -9.41 5.15 -9.78
N LEU A 189 -9.41 6.34 -9.19
CA LEU A 189 -8.32 7.30 -9.35
C LEU A 189 -7.09 6.92 -8.53
N LYS A 190 -7.28 6.45 -7.28
CA LYS A 190 -6.18 5.86 -6.49
C LYS A 190 -5.53 4.68 -7.23
N GLN A 191 -6.36 3.82 -7.83
CA GLN A 191 -5.86 2.67 -8.57
C GLN A 191 -5.04 3.11 -9.79
N ARG A 192 -5.47 4.12 -10.53
CA ARG A 192 -4.68 4.69 -11.64
C ARG A 192 -3.34 5.25 -11.17
N ILE A 193 -3.31 5.92 -10.01
CA ILE A 193 -2.04 6.40 -9.42
C ILE A 193 -1.14 5.21 -9.06
N LEU A 194 -1.69 4.11 -8.51
CA LEU A 194 -0.92 2.91 -8.23
C LEU A 194 -0.38 2.26 -9.51
N GLU A 195 -1.19 2.20 -10.57
CA GLU A 195 -0.87 1.54 -11.85
C GLU A 195 0.15 2.30 -12.70
N ALA A 196 0.20 3.62 -12.59
CA ALA A 196 1.09 4.44 -13.42
C ALA A 196 2.56 4.03 -13.19
N ASP A 197 3.29 3.73 -14.25
CA ASP A 197 4.70 3.35 -14.20
C ASP A 197 5.62 4.57 -14.32
N ASP A 198 5.17 5.62 -15.04
CA ASP A 198 5.92 6.86 -15.21
C ASP A 198 5.78 7.79 -13.99
N PRO A 199 6.89 8.24 -13.37
CA PRO A 199 6.87 9.17 -12.24
C PRO A 199 6.14 10.48 -12.53
N GLY A 200 6.32 11.02 -13.72
CA GLY A 200 5.68 12.28 -14.12
C GLY A 200 4.17 12.14 -14.22
N GLU A 201 3.68 10.99 -14.68
CA GLU A 201 2.25 10.69 -14.71
C GLU A 201 1.67 10.57 -13.30
N LYS A 202 2.31 9.82 -12.41
CA LYS A 202 1.89 9.71 -10.99
C LYS A 202 1.79 11.07 -10.32
N VAL A 203 2.84 11.87 -10.42
CA VAL A 203 2.91 13.23 -9.87
C VAL A 203 1.81 14.11 -10.46
N LYS A 204 1.61 14.07 -11.78
CA LYS A 204 0.57 14.85 -12.46
C LYS A 204 -0.83 14.47 -11.99
N LEU A 205 -1.14 13.17 -11.89
CA LEU A 205 -2.42 12.69 -11.40
C LEU A 205 -2.69 13.22 -9.98
N LEU A 206 -1.73 13.05 -9.08
CA LEU A 206 -1.88 13.47 -7.68
C LEU A 206 -1.96 14.99 -7.52
N THR A 207 -1.13 15.75 -8.24
CA THR A 207 -1.17 17.22 -8.23
C THR A 207 -2.51 17.75 -8.75
N THR A 208 -3.07 17.12 -9.79
CA THR A 208 -4.38 17.49 -10.34
C THR A 208 -5.49 17.28 -9.30
N VAL A 209 -5.44 16.17 -8.59
CA VAL A 209 -6.37 15.88 -7.47
C VAL A 209 -6.28 16.95 -6.40
N LEU A 210 -5.08 17.24 -5.92
CA LEU A 210 -4.86 18.22 -4.84
C LEU A 210 -5.35 19.63 -5.23
N ARG A 211 -5.14 20.02 -6.48
CA ARG A 211 -5.67 21.30 -7.00
C ARG A 211 -7.20 21.30 -7.08
N GLY A 212 -7.82 20.18 -7.49
CA GLY A 212 -9.26 20.03 -7.52
C GLY A 212 -9.88 20.10 -6.12
N GLU A 213 -9.30 19.44 -5.13
CA GLU A 213 -9.72 19.52 -3.73
C GLU A 213 -9.66 20.95 -3.22
N LEU A 214 -8.58 21.69 -3.51
CA LEU A 214 -8.46 23.10 -3.13
C LEU A 214 -9.50 23.98 -3.80
N ALA A 215 -9.84 23.74 -5.07
CA ALA A 215 -10.88 24.50 -5.79
C ALA A 215 -12.27 24.29 -5.18
N SER A 216 -12.54 23.11 -4.61
CA SER A 216 -13.80 22.80 -3.93
C SER A 216 -13.94 23.40 -2.53
N LEU A 217 -12.84 23.91 -1.96
CA LEU A 217 -12.81 24.54 -0.63
C LEU A 217 -13.05 26.06 -0.66
N ASN A 218 -12.95 26.68 -1.82
CA ASN A 218 -13.19 28.10 -2.07
C ASN A 218 -14.61 28.35 -2.55
#